data_bf9d9076c9108ffe11ccf8b1e5a5d676
#
_entry.id   bf9d9076c9108ffe11ccf8b1e5a5d676
#
_cell.length_a   1.000
_cell.length_b   1.000
_cell.length_c   1.000
_cell.angle_alpha   90.00
_cell.angle_beta   90.00
_cell.angle_gamma   90.00
#
_symmetry.space_group_name_H-M   'P 1'
#
loop_
_entity.id
_entity.type
_entity.pdbx_description
1 polymer ?
#
loop_
_entity_poly.entity_id
_entity_poly.type
_entity_poly.pdbx_seq_one_letter_code
_entity_poly.pdbx_strand_id
1 'polypeptide(L)'
;MIVGVCGCGYTGSGAVLDFLKEFRDNKVIDDMEFTLTYLPGGLEDLEYFLTKNHSRFFSGDRAIKRFKRFIKSLNSPKHPYNKLTKNKFYDISSKYIDSLIQVRWKGCWACDLIEASWWEKNFEYRLMKYRVLKLINRTSIKDFYFPPYNRDIYLSINPDNFYELTKNYIRELL
;
A
#
# COMPACT_ATOMS: atom_id res chain seq x y z
N MET A 1 3.39 24.10 -9.37
CA MET A 1 3.19 24.15 -7.90
C MET A 1 1.95 23.35 -7.57
N ILE A 2 1.95 22.54 -6.50
CA ILE A 2 0.76 21.83 -6.01
C ILE A 2 0.32 22.55 -4.74
N VAL A 3 -0.96 22.88 -4.66
CA VAL A 3 -1.59 23.52 -3.50
C VAL A 3 -2.66 22.61 -2.96
N GLY A 4 -2.56 22.24 -1.69
CA GLY A 4 -3.57 21.47 -0.98
C GLY A 4 -4.51 22.40 -0.22
N VAL A 5 -5.81 22.29 -0.45
CA VAL A 5 -6.82 22.96 0.36
C VAL A 5 -7.27 22.00 1.44
N CYS A 6 -6.93 22.30 2.69
CA CYS A 6 -7.27 21.49 3.85
C CYS A 6 -8.34 22.20 4.70
N GLY A 7 -9.36 21.46 5.11
CA GLY A 7 -10.40 21.96 6.01
C GLY A 7 -11.14 20.81 6.66
N CYS A 8 -11.66 21.05 7.87
CA CYS A 8 -12.62 20.13 8.47
C CYS A 8 -13.96 20.23 7.73
N GLY A 9 -14.80 19.21 7.84
CA GLY A 9 -16.14 19.24 7.26
C GLY A 9 -16.89 20.55 7.64
N TYR A 10 -17.55 21.16 6.67
CA TYR A 10 -18.32 22.40 6.82
C TYR A 10 -17.53 23.69 7.13
N THR A 11 -16.20 23.72 6.94
CA THR A 11 -15.38 24.91 7.22
C THR A 11 -15.16 25.82 5.99
N GLY A 12 -15.84 25.56 4.87
CA GLY A 12 -15.75 26.38 3.68
C GLY A 12 -14.60 26.06 2.74
N SER A 13 -13.90 24.93 2.93
CA SER A 13 -12.84 24.48 2.00
C SER A 13 -13.36 24.29 0.57
N GLY A 14 -14.62 23.88 0.39
CA GLY A 14 -15.27 23.81 -0.92
C GLY A 14 -15.35 25.18 -1.63
N ALA A 15 -15.71 26.22 -0.89
CA ALA A 15 -15.76 27.58 -1.46
C ALA A 15 -14.39 28.06 -1.93
N VAL A 16 -13.31 27.68 -1.24
CA VAL A 16 -11.94 27.97 -1.69
C VAL A 16 -11.60 27.21 -2.96
N LEU A 17 -12.00 25.98 -3.08
CA LEU A 17 -11.81 25.17 -4.31
C LEU A 17 -12.60 25.80 -5.47
N ASP A 18 -13.85 26.20 -5.27
CA ASP A 18 -14.66 26.87 -6.27
C ASP A 18 -14.00 28.20 -6.71
N PHE A 19 -13.51 28.98 -5.77
CA PHE A 19 -12.75 30.19 -6.08
C PHE A 19 -11.51 29.90 -6.92
N LEU A 20 -10.76 28.83 -6.62
CA LEU A 20 -9.57 28.45 -7.39
C LEU A 20 -9.87 28.02 -8.82
N LYS A 21 -11.08 27.54 -9.12
CA LYS A 21 -11.52 27.18 -10.47
C LYS A 21 -11.69 28.39 -11.38
N GLU A 22 -11.93 29.58 -10.82
CA GLU A 22 -12.08 30.81 -11.61
C GLU A 22 -10.77 31.24 -12.30
N PHE A 23 -9.62 30.70 -11.85
CA PHE A 23 -8.34 30.98 -12.47
C PHE A 23 -8.03 29.96 -13.57
N ARG A 24 -7.92 30.43 -14.81
CA ARG A 24 -7.77 29.59 -16.02
C ARG A 24 -6.53 28.69 -16.01
N ASP A 25 -5.48 29.09 -15.30
CA ASP A 25 -4.21 28.35 -15.23
C ASP A 25 -4.18 27.30 -14.15
N ASN A 26 -5.24 27.19 -13.34
CA ASN A 26 -5.32 26.23 -12.26
C ASN A 26 -6.07 24.97 -12.72
N LYS A 27 -5.44 23.80 -12.53
CA LYS A 27 -6.11 22.53 -12.60
C LYS A 27 -6.60 22.17 -11.20
N VAL A 28 -7.90 22.29 -10.97
CA VAL A 28 -8.51 21.99 -9.67
C VAL A 28 -9.10 20.58 -9.70
N ILE A 29 -8.80 19.81 -8.69
CA ILE A 29 -9.34 18.47 -8.46
C ILE A 29 -10.29 18.56 -7.29
N ASP A 30 -11.57 18.60 -7.55
CA ASP A 30 -12.63 18.76 -6.55
C ASP A 30 -13.57 17.56 -6.42
N ASP A 31 -13.47 16.62 -7.37
CA ASP A 31 -14.33 15.44 -7.39
C ASP A 31 -14.02 14.44 -6.27
N MET A 32 -12.93 14.66 -5.52
CA MET A 32 -12.49 13.71 -4.49
C MET A 32 -11.60 14.35 -3.43
N GLU A 33 -11.72 13.85 -2.24
CA GLU A 33 -10.70 14.06 -1.21
C GLU A 33 -9.46 13.21 -1.53
N PHE A 34 -8.26 13.76 -1.30
CA PHE A 34 -7.02 13.03 -1.53
C PHE A 34 -6.74 12.07 -0.35
N THR A 35 -7.63 11.08 -0.23
CA THR A 35 -7.65 10.10 0.86
C THR A 35 -6.40 9.23 0.96
N LEU A 36 -5.62 9.18 -0.11
CA LEU A 36 -4.37 8.42 -0.20
C LEU A 36 -3.35 8.83 0.87
N THR A 37 -3.41 10.08 1.35
CA THR A 37 -2.47 10.61 2.34
C THR A 37 -2.80 10.13 3.75
N TYR A 38 -4.03 10.27 4.20
CA TYR A 38 -4.42 10.19 5.62
C TYR A 38 -5.20 8.94 6.02
N LEU A 39 -5.74 8.18 5.07
CA LEU A 39 -6.44 6.94 5.42
C LEU A 39 -5.46 5.86 5.91
N PRO A 40 -5.92 4.99 6.83
CA PRO A 40 -5.12 3.89 7.34
C PRO A 40 -4.54 3.03 6.20
N GLY A 41 -3.25 2.80 6.24
CA GLY A 41 -2.50 2.14 5.16
C GLY A 41 -2.09 3.07 4.02
N GLY A 42 -2.37 4.37 4.10
CA GLY A 42 -1.97 5.40 3.14
C GLY A 42 -0.53 5.89 3.30
N LEU A 43 -0.25 7.06 2.73
CA LEU A 43 1.12 7.62 2.71
C LEU A 43 1.62 8.04 4.09
N GLU A 44 0.75 8.50 4.98
CA GLU A 44 1.11 8.87 6.35
C GLU A 44 1.56 7.67 7.17
N ASP A 45 0.82 6.56 7.10
CA ASP A 45 1.24 5.29 7.72
C ASP A 45 2.57 4.81 7.12
N LEU A 46 2.71 4.92 5.81
CA LEU A 46 3.93 4.54 5.11
C LEU A 46 5.12 5.38 5.57
N GLU A 47 4.95 6.71 5.64
CA GLU A 47 5.96 7.63 6.18
C GLU A 47 6.36 7.23 7.59
N TYR A 48 5.40 7.07 8.49
CA TYR A 48 5.68 6.76 9.89
C TYR A 48 6.54 5.51 10.04
N PHE A 49 6.17 4.43 9.36
CA PHE A 49 6.87 3.16 9.49
C PHE A 49 8.18 3.08 8.69
N LEU A 50 8.38 3.91 7.69
CA LEU A 50 9.61 3.92 6.90
C LEU A 50 10.64 4.95 7.38
N THR A 51 10.20 6.01 8.06
CA THR A 51 11.10 7.10 8.48
C THR A 51 11.19 7.25 9.99
N LYS A 52 10.06 7.26 10.70
CA LYS A 52 9.99 7.54 12.15
C LYS A 52 10.19 6.28 13.00
N ASN A 53 9.51 5.21 12.66
CA ASN A 53 9.52 3.93 13.39
C ASN A 53 10.01 2.80 12.50
N HIS A 54 11.16 3.01 11.86
CA HIS A 54 11.71 2.06 10.90
C HIS A 54 12.36 0.87 11.60
N SER A 55 11.91 -0.33 11.24
CA SER A 55 12.59 -1.59 11.53
C SER A 55 12.84 -2.32 10.21
N ARG A 56 14.09 -2.68 9.96
CA ARG A 56 14.50 -3.38 8.73
C ARG A 56 13.77 -4.70 8.53
N PHE A 57 13.30 -5.34 9.61
CA PHE A 57 12.69 -6.65 9.55
C PHE A 57 11.16 -6.64 9.52
N PHE A 58 10.52 -5.74 10.26
CA PHE A 58 9.08 -5.84 10.47
C PHE A 58 8.28 -4.66 9.94
N SER A 59 8.59 -3.44 10.40
CA SER A 59 7.72 -2.29 10.12
C SER A 59 7.70 -1.95 8.64
N GLY A 60 8.84 -1.98 7.97
CA GLY A 60 8.94 -1.67 6.55
C GLY A 60 8.18 -2.64 5.66
N ASP A 61 8.39 -3.95 5.85
CA ASP A 61 7.68 -4.99 5.09
C ASP A 61 6.15 -4.86 5.27
N ARG A 62 5.71 -4.69 6.51
CA ARG A 62 4.28 -4.54 6.83
C ARG A 62 3.69 -3.27 6.23
N ALA A 63 4.40 -2.14 6.33
CA ALA A 63 3.95 -0.88 5.76
C ALA A 63 3.76 -0.99 4.24
N ILE A 64 4.73 -1.55 3.53
CA ILE A 64 4.64 -1.79 2.09
C ILE A 64 3.47 -2.73 1.75
N LYS A 65 3.30 -3.83 2.48
CA LYS A 65 2.19 -4.76 2.24
C LYS A 65 0.82 -4.13 2.51
N ARG A 66 0.71 -3.28 3.55
CA ARG A 66 -0.52 -2.52 3.85
C ARG A 66 -0.82 -1.52 2.75
N PHE A 67 0.16 -0.75 2.34
CA PHE A 67 0.01 0.20 1.26
C PHE A 67 -0.38 -0.48 -0.06
N LYS A 68 0.24 -1.63 -0.40
CA LYS A 68 -0.17 -2.44 -1.57
C LYS A 68 -1.64 -2.89 -1.50
N ARG A 69 -2.09 -3.32 -0.32
CA ARG A 69 -3.51 -3.68 -0.14
C ARG A 69 -4.42 -2.47 -0.29
N PHE A 70 -4.01 -1.34 0.26
CA PHE A 70 -4.76 -0.09 0.17
C PHE A 70 -4.90 0.39 -1.28
N ILE A 71 -3.82 0.52 -2.05
CA ILE A 71 -3.91 0.91 -3.47
C ILE A 71 -4.72 -0.10 -4.29
N LYS A 72 -4.67 -1.39 -3.97
CA LYS A 72 -5.49 -2.40 -4.62
C LYS A 72 -6.98 -2.21 -4.34
N SER A 73 -7.35 -1.82 -3.12
CA SER A 73 -8.75 -1.53 -2.76
C SER A 73 -9.29 -0.28 -3.48
N LEU A 74 -8.42 0.69 -3.77
CA LEU A 74 -8.76 1.89 -4.52
C LEU A 74 -8.75 1.69 -6.04
N ASN A 75 -8.21 0.56 -6.52
CA ASN A 75 -8.08 0.27 -7.95
C ASN A 75 -9.38 -0.28 -8.53
N SER A 76 -10.40 0.56 -8.60
CA SER A 76 -11.65 0.29 -9.32
C SER A 76 -11.78 1.24 -10.50
N PRO A 77 -12.26 0.79 -11.68
CA PRO A 77 -12.45 1.66 -12.84
C PRO A 77 -13.34 2.89 -12.56
N LYS A 78 -14.26 2.77 -11.60
CA LYS A 78 -15.14 3.85 -11.17
C LYS A 78 -14.53 4.78 -10.12
N HIS A 79 -13.38 4.37 -9.54
CA HIS A 79 -12.75 5.15 -8.48
C HIS A 79 -12.14 6.45 -9.03
N PRO A 80 -12.26 7.59 -8.33
CA PRO A 80 -11.74 8.88 -8.79
C PRO A 80 -10.27 8.86 -9.20
N TYR A 81 -9.40 8.13 -8.46
CA TYR A 81 -7.98 7.99 -8.83
C TYR A 81 -7.75 7.39 -10.20
N ASN A 82 -8.55 6.39 -10.60
CA ASN A 82 -8.45 5.81 -11.94
C ASN A 82 -8.96 6.75 -13.02
N LYS A 83 -9.99 7.55 -12.72
CA LYS A 83 -10.44 8.62 -13.64
C LYS A 83 -9.36 9.67 -13.83
N LEU A 84 -8.75 10.14 -12.73
CA LEU A 84 -7.69 11.15 -12.73
C LEU A 84 -6.47 10.70 -13.53
N THR A 85 -6.03 9.46 -13.33
CA THR A 85 -4.82 8.88 -13.93
C THR A 85 -5.07 8.14 -15.25
N LYS A 86 -6.28 8.23 -15.82
CA LYS A 86 -6.68 7.49 -17.04
C LYS A 86 -6.44 5.98 -16.92
N ASN A 87 -6.86 5.40 -15.80
CA ASN A 87 -6.68 3.98 -15.42
C ASN A 87 -5.21 3.54 -15.19
N LYS A 88 -4.30 4.46 -14.95
CA LYS A 88 -2.89 4.15 -14.65
C LYS A 88 -2.56 4.20 -13.14
N PHE A 89 -3.55 4.41 -12.29
CA PHE A 89 -3.34 4.57 -10.85
C PHE A 89 -2.54 3.43 -10.23
N TYR A 90 -2.91 2.19 -10.55
CA TYR A 90 -2.23 1.02 -9.99
C TYR A 90 -0.78 0.90 -10.49
N ASP A 91 -0.52 1.17 -11.76
CA ASP A 91 0.82 1.08 -12.35
C ASP A 91 1.76 2.14 -11.78
N ILE A 92 1.27 3.38 -11.66
CA ILE A 92 2.01 4.50 -11.05
C ILE A 92 2.32 4.15 -9.59
N SER A 93 1.32 3.70 -8.83
CA SER A 93 1.50 3.31 -7.43
C SER A 93 2.44 2.12 -7.25
N SER A 94 2.40 1.14 -8.15
CA SER A 94 3.31 -0.01 -8.13
C SER A 94 4.75 0.40 -8.40
N LYS A 95 5.00 1.28 -9.36
CA LYS A 95 6.33 1.84 -9.63
C LYS A 95 6.88 2.60 -8.42
N TYR A 96 6.02 3.41 -7.77
CA TYR A 96 6.40 4.09 -6.55
C TYR A 96 6.85 3.12 -5.46
N ILE A 97 6.05 2.07 -5.20
CA ILE A 97 6.42 1.04 -4.23
C ILE A 97 7.73 0.36 -4.60
N ASP A 98 7.92 0.02 -5.87
CA ASP A 98 9.13 -0.63 -6.33
C ASP A 98 10.36 0.28 -6.19
N SER A 99 10.20 1.60 -6.30
CA SER A 99 11.27 2.58 -6.05
C SER A 99 11.69 2.68 -4.57
N LEU A 100 10.79 2.33 -3.65
CA LEU A 100 11.09 2.31 -2.22
C LEU A 100 11.84 1.04 -1.79
N ILE A 101 11.71 -0.04 -2.55
CA ILE A 101 12.23 -1.36 -2.17
C ILE A 101 13.62 -1.56 -2.75
N GLN A 102 14.62 -1.78 -1.89
CA GLN A 102 15.97 -2.11 -2.33
C GLN A 102 16.19 -3.62 -2.48
N VAL A 103 15.65 -4.41 -1.53
CA VAL A 103 15.83 -5.87 -1.54
C VAL A 103 14.49 -6.57 -1.39
N ARG A 104 14.22 -7.46 -2.33
CA ARG A 104 13.04 -8.32 -2.33
C ARG A 104 13.47 -9.77 -2.17
N TRP A 105 12.84 -10.46 -1.25
CA TRP A 105 13.10 -11.87 -0.99
C TRP A 105 11.81 -12.67 -0.92
N LYS A 106 11.90 -13.98 -1.17
CA LYS A 106 10.77 -14.90 -1.05
C LYS A 106 10.85 -15.65 0.28
N GLY A 107 9.81 -15.55 1.07
CA GLY A 107 9.77 -16.21 2.37
C GLY A 107 8.42 -16.09 3.06
N CYS A 108 8.41 -16.38 4.35
CA CYS A 108 7.24 -16.22 5.21
C CYS A 108 7.64 -15.61 6.55
N TRP A 109 6.92 -14.58 6.95
CA TRP A 109 7.00 -14.02 8.29
C TRP A 109 5.83 -14.52 9.15
N ALA A 110 6.08 -14.70 10.43
CA ALA A 110 5.01 -14.97 11.40
C ALA A 110 3.90 -13.90 11.36
N CYS A 111 4.27 -12.65 11.10
CA CYS A 111 3.32 -11.55 10.95
C CYS A 111 2.36 -11.74 9.77
N ASP A 112 2.79 -12.37 8.68
CA ASP A 112 1.91 -12.68 7.55
C ASP A 112 0.79 -13.62 7.97
N LEU A 113 1.04 -14.51 8.92
CA LEU A 113 0.03 -15.42 9.48
C LEU A 113 -0.99 -14.67 10.33
N ILE A 114 -0.54 -13.69 11.11
CA ILE A 114 -1.41 -12.91 12.00
C ILE A 114 -2.36 -12.05 11.17
N GLU A 115 -1.85 -11.41 10.12
CA GLU A 115 -2.59 -10.50 9.26
C GLU A 115 -3.32 -11.19 8.09
N ALA A 116 -3.14 -12.49 7.92
CA ALA A 116 -3.82 -13.25 6.89
C ALA A 116 -5.35 -13.24 7.10
N SER A 117 -6.08 -13.09 6.01
CA SER A 117 -7.54 -13.19 6.02
C SER A 117 -8.00 -14.58 6.44
N TRP A 118 -9.28 -14.69 6.83
CA TRP A 118 -9.87 -15.99 7.17
C TRP A 118 -9.75 -17.00 6.02
N TRP A 119 -9.93 -16.56 4.78
CA TRP A 119 -9.78 -17.38 3.57
C TRP A 119 -8.35 -17.87 3.38
N GLU A 120 -7.39 -16.98 3.51
CA GLU A 120 -5.98 -17.34 3.47
C GLU A 120 -5.66 -18.38 4.55
N LYS A 121 -6.10 -18.16 5.81
CA LYS A 121 -5.85 -19.08 6.92
C LYS A 121 -6.46 -20.46 6.70
N ASN A 122 -7.69 -20.52 6.22
CA ASN A 122 -8.42 -21.79 6.15
C ASN A 122 -8.26 -22.50 4.81
N PHE A 123 -8.11 -21.80 3.72
CA PHE A 123 -8.04 -22.41 2.40
C PHE A 123 -6.60 -22.65 1.96
N GLU A 124 -5.81 -21.62 1.89
CA GLU A 124 -4.45 -21.75 1.40
C GLU A 124 -3.57 -22.53 2.39
N TYR A 125 -3.63 -22.21 3.68
CA TYR A 125 -2.81 -22.85 4.72
C TYR A 125 -3.17 -24.32 4.89
N ARG A 126 -4.45 -24.65 5.02
CA ARG A 126 -4.90 -26.02 5.17
C ARG A 126 -4.61 -26.85 3.94
N LEU A 127 -4.87 -26.32 2.75
CA LEU A 127 -4.68 -27.03 1.49
C LEU A 127 -3.19 -27.31 1.23
N MET A 128 -2.32 -26.33 1.48
CA MET A 128 -0.88 -26.51 1.32
C MET A 128 -0.31 -27.47 2.36
N LYS A 129 -0.74 -27.37 3.62
CA LYS A 129 -0.36 -28.33 4.66
C LYS A 129 -0.75 -29.75 4.26
N TYR A 130 -1.97 -29.95 3.77
CA TYR A 130 -2.45 -31.24 3.31
C TYR A 130 -1.65 -31.77 2.11
N ARG A 131 -1.37 -30.94 1.12
CA ARG A 131 -0.57 -31.32 -0.07
C ARG A 131 0.85 -31.71 0.31
N VAL A 132 1.51 -30.97 1.18
CA VAL A 132 2.84 -31.27 1.66
C VAL A 132 2.85 -32.57 2.47
N LEU A 133 1.88 -32.76 3.36
CA LEU A 133 1.70 -34.02 4.12
C LEU A 133 1.54 -35.22 3.21
N LYS A 134 0.75 -35.10 2.16
CA LYS A 134 0.54 -36.17 1.18
C LYS A 134 1.82 -36.49 0.39
N LEU A 135 2.59 -35.45 0.01
CA LEU A 135 3.84 -35.62 -0.73
C LEU A 135 4.93 -36.36 0.05
N ILE A 136 5.02 -36.14 1.36
CA ILE A 136 6.04 -36.77 2.21
C ILE A 136 5.54 -38.04 2.90
N ASN A 137 4.34 -38.50 2.54
CA ASN A 137 3.72 -39.73 3.06
C ASN A 137 3.69 -39.84 4.60
N ARG A 138 3.58 -38.69 5.31
CA ARG A 138 3.53 -38.62 6.75
C ARG A 138 2.16 -38.20 7.25
N THR A 139 1.64 -38.93 8.21
CA THR A 139 0.32 -38.70 8.81
C THR A 139 0.31 -37.68 9.95
N SER A 140 1.47 -37.34 10.50
CA SER A 140 1.58 -36.38 11.59
C SER A 140 2.86 -35.55 11.45
N ILE A 141 2.70 -34.22 11.41
CA ILE A 141 3.80 -33.28 11.49
C ILE A 141 3.51 -32.37 12.68
N LYS A 142 3.69 -32.86 13.88
CA LYS A 142 3.59 -32.01 15.08
C LYS A 142 4.73 -30.98 15.17
N ASP A 143 5.88 -31.29 14.56
CA ASP A 143 7.13 -30.56 14.75
C ASP A 143 7.63 -29.79 13.51
N PHE A 144 6.90 -29.84 12.39
CA PHE A 144 7.29 -29.11 11.19
C PHE A 144 6.43 -27.88 11.02
N TYR A 145 7.00 -26.73 11.32
CA TYR A 145 6.46 -25.44 10.91
C TYR A 145 6.85 -25.21 9.45
N PHE A 146 5.98 -25.61 8.52
CA PHE A 146 6.11 -25.19 7.15
C PHE A 146 5.47 -23.81 7.02
N PRO A 147 6.25 -22.79 6.71
CA PRO A 147 5.68 -21.55 6.24
C PRO A 147 4.92 -21.87 4.95
N PRO A 148 3.59 -21.71 4.93
CA PRO A 148 2.76 -22.15 3.81
C PRO A 148 2.94 -21.32 2.56
N TYR A 149 3.71 -20.23 2.61
CA TYR A 149 3.84 -19.31 1.51
C TYR A 149 5.24 -18.88 1.25
N ASN A 150 5.52 -18.80 -0.04
CA ASN A 150 6.64 -18.11 -0.60
C ASN A 150 6.18 -16.70 -1.02
N ARG A 151 5.96 -15.84 -0.04
CA ARG A 151 5.52 -14.44 -0.26
C ARG A 151 6.71 -13.53 -0.47
N ASP A 152 6.47 -12.41 -1.14
CA ASP A 152 7.46 -11.34 -1.19
C ASP A 152 7.66 -10.73 0.21
N ILE A 153 8.91 -10.66 0.62
CA ILE A 153 9.36 -9.96 1.82
C ILE A 153 10.27 -8.82 1.37
N TYR A 154 10.04 -7.65 1.93
CA TYR A 154 10.77 -6.43 1.63
C TYR A 154 11.73 -6.13 2.76
N LEU A 155 13.00 -6.52 2.61
CA LEU A 155 13.98 -6.47 3.68
C LEU A 155 14.74 -5.15 3.79
N SER A 156 14.95 -4.50 2.68
CA SER A 156 15.65 -3.22 2.67
C SER A 156 14.78 -2.22 1.93
N ILE A 157 14.41 -1.17 2.64
CA ILE A 157 13.59 -0.10 2.14
C ILE A 157 14.41 1.16 2.33
N ASN A 158 14.42 2.03 1.33
CA ASN A 158 15.21 3.26 1.35
C ASN A 158 14.44 4.39 2.02
N PRO A 159 14.65 4.67 3.33
CA PRO A 159 13.98 5.76 4.00
C PRO A 159 14.54 7.14 3.61
N ASP A 160 15.81 7.20 3.20
CA ASP A 160 16.53 8.46 2.99
C ASP A 160 15.92 9.29 1.84
N ASN A 161 15.45 8.63 0.80
CA ASN A 161 14.83 9.27 -0.35
C ASN A 161 13.29 9.27 -0.32
N PHE A 162 12.69 8.87 0.79
CA PHE A 162 11.24 8.70 0.91
C PHE A 162 10.46 9.94 0.45
N TYR A 163 10.82 11.10 0.94
CA TYR A 163 10.08 12.34 0.65
C TYR A 163 10.17 12.75 -0.82
N GLU A 164 11.33 12.61 -1.45
CA GLU A 164 11.50 12.93 -2.87
C GLU A 164 10.74 11.94 -3.75
N LEU A 165 10.79 10.64 -3.45
CA LEU A 165 10.05 9.63 -4.16
C LEU A 165 8.54 9.83 -4.00
N THR A 166 8.08 10.15 -2.79
CA THR A 166 6.66 10.41 -2.52
C THR A 166 6.18 11.67 -3.23
N LYS A 167 6.97 12.74 -3.23
CA LYS A 167 6.65 13.96 -3.96
C LYS A 167 6.54 13.74 -5.46
N ASN A 168 7.43 12.94 -6.04
CA ASN A 168 7.37 12.58 -7.45
C ASN A 168 6.15 11.70 -7.76
N TYR A 169 5.84 10.76 -6.86
CA TYR A 169 4.64 9.93 -6.97
C TYR A 169 3.36 10.77 -6.97
N ILE A 170 3.22 11.72 -6.03
CA ILE A 170 2.05 12.62 -5.99
C ILE A 170 1.97 13.46 -7.26
N ARG A 171 3.10 13.96 -7.77
CA ARG A 171 3.12 14.71 -9.03
C ARG A 171 2.71 13.88 -10.25
N GLU A 172 3.05 12.60 -10.27
CA GLU A 172 2.66 11.71 -11.35
C GLU A 172 1.17 11.33 -11.30
N LEU A 173 0.56 11.37 -10.10
CA LEU A 173 -0.87 11.14 -9.93
C LEU A 173 -1.73 12.35 -10.34
N LEU A 174 -1.24 13.56 -10.16
CA LEU A 174 -1.96 14.82 -10.42
C LEU A 174 -1.67 15.37 -11.81
#